data_97f103042181faa952f351584351f931
#
_entry.id   97f103042181faa952f351584351f931
#
_cell.length_a   1.000
_cell.length_b   1.000
_cell.length_c   1.000
_cell.angle_alpha   90.00
_cell.angle_beta   90.00
_cell.angle_gamma   90.00
#
_symmetry.space_group_name_H-M   'P 1'
#
loop_
_entity.id
_entity.type
_entity.pdbx_description
1 polymer ?
#
loop_
_entity_poly.entity_id
_entity_poly.type
_entity_poly.pdbx_seq_one_letter_code
_entity_poly.pdbx_strand_id
1 'polypeptide(L)'
;MIEKIYIPTLNRSDLQITWESMPTFVQDITTLVVQPHEKNLHGDKPILVLPEDNYGITKTRKWIYDHAGDIEYGVFDDDLKFIDRNPGYGIELSKEDADKSYTSKKENGKQRMTDSDWKLFLEKTSEWLNGDFAFSGCRLGNASPRNWDLGYIDNTSIFCAYFFNGKKLPSSSELDWSLELAEDAHLVLQLYRKGYASRCWDKFTYLTDQFQDGGCNTFRTIHDTNRSHEQLIQKHPKYVKWTGESKTIDGIDMKKVRISWNKAYKDGQVGSLDEFIK
;
A
#
# COMPACT_ATOMS: atom_id res chain seq x y z
N MET A 1 16.95 2.12 -8.77
CA MET A 1 16.93 2.29 -7.28
C MET A 1 15.77 3.20 -6.94
N ILE A 2 15.04 2.95 -5.84
CA ILE A 2 13.94 3.83 -5.43
C ILE A 2 14.46 5.25 -5.25
N GLU A 3 13.92 6.18 -6.05
CA GLU A 3 14.41 7.55 -6.16
C GLU A 3 13.68 8.50 -5.21
N LYS A 4 12.38 8.21 -4.94
CA LYS A 4 11.54 9.06 -4.12
C LYS A 4 10.51 8.24 -3.35
N ILE A 5 10.14 8.72 -2.17
CA ILE A 5 9.00 8.24 -1.40
C ILE A 5 8.09 9.44 -1.11
N TYR A 6 6.80 9.30 -1.35
CA TYR A 6 5.79 10.30 -1.07
C TYR A 6 4.88 9.83 0.07
N ILE A 7 4.63 10.71 1.03
CA ILE A 7 3.73 10.44 2.15
C ILE A 7 2.60 11.47 2.10
N PRO A 8 1.41 11.12 1.55
CA PRO A 8 0.25 11.97 1.69
C PRO A 8 -0.13 12.08 3.17
N THR A 9 -0.30 13.29 3.68
CA THR A 9 -0.68 13.55 5.06
C THR A 9 -1.72 14.66 5.15
N LEU A 10 -2.61 14.56 6.14
CA LEU A 10 -3.67 15.54 6.39
C LEU A 10 -4.00 15.58 7.88
N ASN A 11 -3.95 16.78 8.48
CA ASN A 11 -4.25 17.02 9.91
C ASN A 11 -3.40 16.15 10.86
N ARG A 12 -2.13 15.90 10.51
CA ARG A 12 -1.18 15.08 11.27
C ARG A 12 0.21 15.70 11.31
N SER A 13 0.32 17.03 11.38
CA SER A 13 1.60 17.72 11.41
C SER A 13 2.50 17.25 12.56
N ASP A 14 1.91 16.95 13.71
CA ASP A 14 2.58 16.53 14.94
C ASP A 14 2.65 15.00 15.10
N LEU A 15 2.11 14.23 14.14
CA LEU A 15 2.01 12.79 14.23
C LEU A 15 2.44 12.11 12.91
N GLN A 16 3.72 12.19 12.61
CA GLN A 16 4.30 11.62 11.37
C GLN A 16 4.92 10.25 11.64
N ILE A 17 4.07 9.25 11.96
CA ILE A 17 4.52 7.91 12.41
C ILE A 17 5.39 7.23 11.36
N THR A 18 4.98 7.29 10.09
CA THR A 18 5.74 6.68 8.98
C THR A 18 7.10 7.32 8.84
N TRP A 19 7.16 8.66 8.82
CA TRP A 19 8.42 9.41 8.76
C TRP A 19 9.36 9.04 9.92
N GLU A 20 8.85 9.06 11.15
CA GLU A 20 9.62 8.79 12.37
C GLU A 20 10.08 7.33 12.48
N SER A 21 9.41 6.42 11.79
CA SER A 21 9.78 4.99 11.76
C SER A 21 10.91 4.67 10.78
N MET A 22 11.25 5.59 9.88
CA MET A 22 12.27 5.41 8.85
C MET A 22 13.65 5.91 9.29
N PRO A 23 14.74 5.25 8.87
CA PRO A 23 16.11 5.77 9.10
C PRO A 23 16.38 7.00 8.21
N THR A 24 17.36 7.81 8.62
CA THR A 24 17.70 9.09 7.96
C THR A 24 17.89 8.95 6.46
N PHE A 25 18.61 7.94 5.99
CA PHE A 25 18.85 7.77 4.56
C PHE A 25 17.56 7.47 3.73
N VAL A 26 16.50 6.95 4.36
CA VAL A 26 15.18 6.79 3.74
C VAL A 26 14.41 8.11 3.82
N GLN A 27 14.53 8.84 4.94
CA GLN A 27 13.95 10.18 5.07
C GLN A 27 14.53 11.15 4.02
N ASP A 28 15.81 11.03 3.67
CA ASP A 28 16.48 11.88 2.66
C ASP A 28 15.84 11.78 1.27
N ILE A 29 15.23 10.63 0.93
CA ILE A 29 14.50 10.44 -0.32
C ILE A 29 12.99 10.59 -0.15
N THR A 30 12.50 10.96 1.03
CA THR A 30 11.08 11.05 1.35
C THR A 30 10.60 12.50 1.33
N THR A 31 9.36 12.69 0.91
CA THR A 31 8.70 14.02 0.87
C THR A 31 7.26 13.87 1.35
N LEU A 32 6.84 14.72 2.28
CA LEU A 32 5.44 14.79 2.70
C LEU A 32 4.63 15.52 1.62
N VAL A 33 3.47 15.00 1.27
CA VAL A 33 2.54 15.64 0.33
C VAL A 33 1.40 16.23 1.13
N VAL A 34 1.37 17.56 1.20
CA VAL A 34 0.53 18.33 2.11
C VAL A 34 -0.43 19.25 1.37
N GLN A 35 -1.52 19.61 2.03
CA GLN A 35 -2.43 20.61 1.51
C GLN A 35 -1.87 22.02 1.73
N PRO A 36 -2.28 23.04 0.93
CA PRO A 36 -1.77 24.42 1.04
C PRO A 36 -1.84 25.01 2.45
N HIS A 37 -2.92 24.76 3.21
CA HIS A 37 -3.08 25.27 4.56
C HIS A 37 -2.12 24.66 5.58
N GLU A 38 -1.56 23.48 5.28
CA GLU A 38 -0.61 22.77 6.16
C GLU A 38 0.86 23.08 5.86
N LYS A 39 1.13 23.87 4.81
CA LYS A 39 2.49 24.14 4.29
C LYS A 39 3.52 24.50 5.34
N ASN A 40 3.13 25.21 6.40
CA ASN A 40 4.05 25.71 7.42
C ASN A 40 4.00 24.89 8.73
N LEU A 41 3.33 23.73 8.74
CA LEU A 41 3.09 22.96 9.96
C LEU A 41 4.07 21.80 10.16
N HIS A 42 4.88 21.46 9.16
CA HIS A 42 5.71 20.24 9.16
C HIS A 42 7.19 20.46 9.52
N GLY A 43 7.54 21.64 10.06
CA GLY A 43 8.92 21.98 10.42
C GLY A 43 9.87 21.92 9.21
N ASP A 44 11.06 21.36 9.40
CA ASP A 44 12.10 21.28 8.35
C ASP A 44 11.96 20.04 7.44
N LYS A 45 10.87 19.27 7.56
CA LYS A 45 10.66 18.11 6.70
C LYS A 45 10.45 18.55 5.24
N PRO A 46 11.00 17.83 4.26
CA PRO A 46 10.72 18.09 2.84
C PRO A 46 9.22 17.96 2.57
N ILE A 47 8.63 18.99 1.98
CA ILE A 47 7.20 19.01 1.63
C ILE A 47 6.98 19.27 0.15
N LEU A 48 5.91 18.72 -0.37
CA LEU A 48 5.34 18.98 -1.69
C LEU A 48 3.90 19.41 -1.49
N VAL A 49 3.57 20.61 -1.94
CA VAL A 49 2.26 21.23 -1.67
C VAL A 49 1.30 20.92 -2.82
N LEU A 50 0.14 20.38 -2.49
CA LEU A 50 -0.94 20.13 -3.44
C LEU A 50 -1.46 21.44 -4.05
N PRO A 51 -2.09 21.40 -5.24
CA PRO A 51 -2.57 22.61 -5.93
C PRO A 51 -3.67 23.37 -5.18
N GLU A 52 -4.50 22.66 -4.40
CA GLU A 52 -5.65 23.22 -3.68
C GLU A 52 -5.92 22.47 -2.39
N ASP A 53 -6.71 23.06 -1.49
CA ASP A 53 -7.18 22.41 -0.26
C ASP A 53 -8.33 21.41 -0.54
N ASN A 54 -8.62 20.55 0.41
CA ASN A 54 -9.68 19.52 0.36
C ASN A 54 -9.55 18.56 -0.83
N TYR A 55 -8.31 18.22 -1.16
CA TYR A 55 -8.00 17.40 -2.34
C TYR A 55 -8.52 15.96 -2.23
N GLY A 56 -8.64 15.42 -1.03
CA GLY A 56 -9.01 14.03 -0.77
C GLY A 56 -7.92 13.03 -1.19
N ILE A 57 -7.98 11.82 -0.63
CA ILE A 57 -6.87 10.84 -0.80
C ILE A 57 -6.73 10.37 -2.25
N THR A 58 -7.82 10.11 -2.94
CA THR A 58 -7.80 9.63 -4.33
C THR A 58 -7.17 10.64 -5.29
N LYS A 59 -7.58 11.90 -5.19
CA LYS A 59 -6.98 12.97 -6.00
C LYS A 59 -5.51 13.19 -5.64
N THR A 60 -5.16 13.09 -4.35
CA THR A 60 -3.78 13.19 -3.89
C THR A 60 -2.93 12.07 -4.47
N ARG A 61 -3.39 10.82 -4.44
CA ARG A 61 -2.67 9.69 -5.05
C ARG A 61 -2.56 9.81 -6.56
N LYS A 62 -3.63 10.26 -7.23
CA LYS A 62 -3.56 10.56 -8.67
C LYS A 62 -2.53 11.65 -8.97
N TRP A 63 -2.53 12.72 -8.19
CA TRP A 63 -1.57 13.81 -8.37
C TRP A 63 -0.13 13.36 -8.14
N ILE A 64 0.13 12.52 -7.12
CA ILE A 64 1.45 11.90 -6.90
C ILE A 64 1.84 11.01 -8.09
N TYR A 65 0.90 10.20 -8.59
CA TYR A 65 1.10 9.34 -9.74
C TYR A 65 1.53 10.13 -10.98
N ASP A 66 0.86 11.25 -11.26
CA ASP A 66 1.19 12.15 -12.38
C ASP A 66 2.51 12.90 -12.13
N HIS A 67 2.76 13.33 -10.89
CA HIS A 67 3.93 14.12 -10.52
C HIS A 67 5.22 13.31 -10.53
N ALA A 68 5.16 12.06 -10.10
CA ALA A 68 6.33 11.18 -10.05
C ALA A 68 6.90 10.85 -11.43
N GLY A 69 6.04 10.81 -12.47
CA GLY A 69 6.50 10.55 -13.84
C GLY A 69 7.20 9.20 -13.96
N ASP A 70 8.33 9.20 -14.67
CA ASP A 70 9.04 8.00 -15.11
C ASP A 70 10.02 7.40 -14.08
N ILE A 71 10.03 7.86 -12.82
CA ILE A 71 10.95 7.38 -11.80
C ILE A 71 10.44 6.12 -11.08
N GLU A 72 11.32 5.46 -10.32
CA GLU A 72 10.94 4.46 -9.32
C GLU A 72 10.61 5.18 -8.01
N TYR A 73 9.38 5.05 -7.54
CA TYR A 73 8.92 5.75 -6.35
C TYR A 73 8.04 4.91 -5.42
N GLY A 74 7.99 5.32 -4.15
CA GLY A 74 7.08 4.79 -3.14
C GLY A 74 5.96 5.76 -2.80
N VAL A 75 4.81 5.24 -2.38
CA VAL A 75 3.72 6.02 -1.77
C VAL A 75 3.31 5.29 -0.50
N PHE A 76 3.47 5.92 0.65
CA PHE A 76 3.19 5.36 1.96
C PHE A 76 2.17 6.21 2.70
N ASP A 77 1.21 5.58 3.36
CA ASP A 77 0.34 6.30 4.29
C ASP A 77 1.17 6.81 5.49
N ASP A 78 0.70 7.86 6.19
CA ASP A 78 1.48 8.58 7.21
C ASP A 78 1.48 7.91 8.59
N ASP A 79 0.74 6.83 8.79
CA ASP A 79 0.55 6.13 10.07
C ASP A 79 1.15 4.71 10.12
N LEU A 80 2.14 4.41 9.27
CA LEU A 80 2.72 3.08 9.17
C LEU A 80 3.93 2.91 10.09
N LYS A 81 3.98 1.76 10.78
CA LYS A 81 5.16 1.26 11.49
C LYS A 81 5.70 0.04 10.77
N PHE A 82 6.81 0.20 10.08
CA PHE A 82 7.42 -0.90 9.35
C PHE A 82 8.12 -1.89 10.28
N ILE A 83 7.89 -3.17 10.04
CA ILE A 83 8.41 -4.27 10.85
C ILE A 83 8.98 -5.38 9.99
N ASP A 84 10.00 -6.07 10.52
CA ASP A 84 10.42 -7.37 10.06
C ASP A 84 9.64 -8.46 10.81
N ARG A 85 8.98 -9.33 10.08
CA ARG A 85 8.26 -10.49 10.64
C ARG A 85 9.16 -11.65 10.95
N ASN A 86 10.27 -11.79 10.24
CA ASN A 86 11.18 -12.91 10.34
C ASN A 86 12.63 -12.41 10.41
N PRO A 87 13.10 -11.97 11.59
CA PRO A 87 14.47 -11.46 11.76
C PRO A 87 15.55 -12.53 11.54
N GLY A 88 15.17 -13.81 11.46
CA GLY A 88 16.03 -14.93 11.13
C GLY A 88 16.01 -15.32 9.66
N TYR A 89 15.46 -14.48 8.76
CA TYR A 89 15.44 -14.77 7.32
C TYR A 89 16.88 -14.94 6.79
N GLY A 90 17.14 -16.11 6.21
CA GLY A 90 18.50 -16.54 5.83
C GLY A 90 19.07 -17.60 6.76
N ILE A 91 18.48 -17.81 7.94
CA ILE A 91 18.66 -18.99 8.78
C ILE A 91 17.48 -19.92 8.46
N GLU A 92 17.72 -21.19 8.18
CA GLU A 92 16.64 -22.19 8.02
C GLU A 92 15.89 -22.33 9.35
N LEU A 93 14.83 -21.52 9.50
CA LEU A 93 13.88 -21.71 10.58
C LEU A 93 12.86 -22.76 10.13
N SER A 94 12.59 -23.75 10.98
CA SER A 94 11.47 -24.64 10.76
C SER A 94 10.16 -23.80 10.72
N LYS A 95 9.14 -24.28 10.00
CA LYS A 95 7.82 -23.64 9.98
C LYS A 95 7.28 -23.42 11.38
N GLU A 96 7.55 -24.36 12.29
CA GLU A 96 7.13 -24.31 13.69
C GLU A 96 7.87 -23.20 14.47
N ASP A 97 9.15 -22.99 14.23
CA ASP A 97 9.92 -21.90 14.86
C ASP A 97 9.54 -20.53 14.28
N ALA A 98 9.21 -20.48 13.00
CA ALA A 98 8.67 -19.29 12.35
C ALA A 98 7.30 -18.89 12.94
N ASP A 99 6.41 -19.85 13.16
CA ASP A 99 5.10 -19.64 13.79
C ASP A 99 5.23 -19.21 15.25
N LYS A 100 6.15 -19.83 16.02
CA LYS A 100 6.47 -19.42 17.40
C LYS A 100 7.05 -18.00 17.46
N SER A 101 7.95 -17.67 16.55
CA SER A 101 8.52 -16.31 16.43
C SER A 101 7.44 -15.27 16.13
N TYR A 102 6.48 -15.61 15.27
CA TYR A 102 5.36 -14.73 14.96
C TYR A 102 4.40 -14.53 16.15
N THR A 103 4.04 -15.61 16.87
CA THR A 103 3.14 -15.53 18.03
C THR A 103 3.79 -14.85 19.23
N SER A 104 5.07 -15.09 19.52
CA SER A 104 5.79 -14.42 20.60
C SER A 104 5.97 -12.93 20.36
N LYS A 105 6.10 -12.51 19.11
CA LYS A 105 6.18 -11.08 18.72
C LYS A 105 4.84 -10.36 18.79
N LYS A 106 3.72 -11.05 18.77
CA LYS A 106 2.40 -10.47 18.96
C LYS A 106 2.21 -9.93 20.39
N GLU A 107 2.94 -10.46 21.35
CA GLU A 107 2.85 -10.07 22.75
C GLU A 107 3.90 -9.04 23.17
N ASN A 108 5.11 -8.99 22.56
CA ASN A 108 6.26 -8.23 23.08
C ASN A 108 7.04 -7.40 22.06
N GLY A 109 6.37 -6.63 21.25
CA GLY A 109 7.07 -5.65 20.42
C GLY A 109 7.62 -6.25 19.13
N LYS A 110 6.88 -6.06 18.11
CA LYS A 110 7.24 -6.30 16.72
C LYS A 110 8.56 -5.62 16.45
N GLN A 111 9.52 -6.35 15.93
CA GLN A 111 10.85 -5.82 15.69
C GLN A 111 10.78 -4.80 14.57
N ARG A 112 11.11 -3.54 14.86
CA ARG A 112 11.26 -2.51 13.83
C ARG A 112 12.32 -2.97 12.83
N MET A 113 12.12 -2.61 11.58
CA MET A 113 13.14 -2.80 10.57
C MET A 113 14.41 -2.03 10.96
N THR A 114 15.54 -2.72 10.89
CA THR A 114 16.86 -2.10 11.07
C THR A 114 17.27 -1.34 9.79
N ASP A 115 18.35 -0.56 9.85
CA ASP A 115 18.93 0.09 8.67
C ASP A 115 19.30 -0.93 7.57
N SER A 116 19.78 -2.10 7.97
CA SER A 116 20.11 -3.19 7.03
C SER A 116 18.86 -3.77 6.38
N ASP A 117 17.77 -3.91 7.13
CA ASP A 117 16.49 -4.36 6.60
C ASP A 117 15.93 -3.36 5.59
N TRP A 118 16.00 -2.06 5.89
CA TRP A 118 15.58 -1.01 4.97
C TRP A 118 16.40 -0.99 3.68
N LYS A 119 17.72 -1.17 3.77
CA LYS A 119 18.57 -1.27 2.57
C LYS A 119 18.16 -2.46 1.71
N LEU A 120 18.06 -3.65 2.30
CA LEU A 120 17.61 -4.86 1.62
C LEU A 120 16.22 -4.69 1.00
N PHE A 121 15.30 -4.08 1.76
CA PHE A 121 13.93 -3.81 1.33
C PHE A 121 13.89 -2.93 0.07
N LEU A 122 14.58 -1.80 0.08
CA LEU A 122 14.61 -0.87 -1.06
C LEU A 122 15.37 -1.44 -2.26
N GLU A 123 16.53 -2.08 -2.04
CA GLU A 123 17.34 -2.68 -3.10
C GLU A 123 16.57 -3.79 -3.83
N LYS A 124 15.99 -4.73 -3.09
CA LYS A 124 15.21 -5.84 -3.68
C LYS A 124 13.90 -5.36 -4.31
N THR A 125 13.26 -4.37 -3.75
CA THR A 125 12.08 -3.77 -4.37
C THR A 125 12.43 -3.14 -5.72
N SER A 126 13.51 -2.38 -5.78
CA SER A 126 14.01 -1.80 -7.03
C SER A 126 14.41 -2.87 -8.05
N GLU A 127 15.09 -3.94 -7.61
CA GLU A 127 15.40 -5.09 -8.46
C GLU A 127 14.14 -5.69 -9.10
N TRP A 128 13.09 -5.89 -8.31
CA TRP A 128 11.80 -6.39 -8.82
C TRP A 128 11.14 -5.44 -9.82
N LEU A 129 11.14 -4.15 -9.52
CA LEU A 129 10.56 -3.12 -10.37
C LEU A 129 11.32 -2.96 -11.70
N ASN A 130 12.61 -3.19 -11.72
CA ASN A 130 13.42 -3.20 -12.95
C ASN A 130 13.28 -4.51 -13.73
N GLY A 131 12.94 -5.61 -13.05
CA GLY A 131 12.64 -6.92 -13.65
C GLY A 131 11.21 -7.01 -14.20
N ASP A 132 10.46 -8.00 -13.74
CA ASP A 132 9.16 -8.39 -14.32
C ASP A 132 7.94 -7.67 -13.72
N PHE A 133 8.12 -6.86 -12.66
CA PHE A 133 7.03 -6.26 -11.93
C PHE A 133 6.91 -4.77 -12.20
N ALA A 134 5.70 -4.28 -12.42
CA ALA A 134 5.43 -2.86 -12.59
C ALA A 134 5.23 -2.13 -11.26
N PHE A 135 4.77 -2.87 -10.25
CA PHE A 135 4.55 -2.34 -8.91
C PHE A 135 4.81 -3.39 -7.83
N SER A 136 5.03 -2.90 -6.63
CA SER A 136 5.33 -3.70 -5.44
C SER A 136 4.68 -3.07 -4.21
N GLY A 137 4.79 -3.71 -3.06
CA GLY A 137 4.33 -3.15 -1.79
C GLY A 137 4.53 -4.11 -0.63
N CYS A 138 3.88 -3.79 0.48
CA CYS A 138 3.93 -4.59 1.70
C CYS A 138 2.55 -5.06 2.11
N ARG A 139 2.50 -6.18 2.82
CA ARG A 139 1.29 -6.66 3.47
C ARG A 139 1.13 -6.06 4.86
N LEU A 140 -0.11 -6.02 5.33
CA LEU A 140 -0.44 -5.69 6.72
C LEU A 140 0.21 -6.71 7.68
N GLY A 141 0.94 -6.24 8.68
CA GLY A 141 1.70 -7.04 9.62
C GLY A 141 0.86 -7.93 10.54
N ASN A 142 -0.44 -7.66 10.66
CA ASN A 142 -1.40 -8.49 11.41
C ASN A 142 -2.01 -9.62 10.55
N ALA A 143 -1.83 -9.60 9.23
CA ALA A 143 -2.28 -10.69 8.37
C ALA A 143 -1.34 -11.91 8.54
N SER A 144 -1.90 -13.12 8.53
CA SER A 144 -1.08 -14.33 8.62
C SER A 144 -0.07 -14.39 7.48
N PRO A 145 1.19 -14.71 7.76
CA PRO A 145 2.19 -14.94 6.73
C PRO A 145 1.75 -16.06 5.80
N ARG A 146 2.04 -15.92 4.52
CA ARG A 146 1.65 -16.91 3.50
C ARG A 146 2.84 -17.64 2.89
N ASN A 147 4.01 -17.01 2.91
CA ASN A 147 5.20 -17.59 2.32
C ASN A 147 6.45 -17.22 3.13
N TRP A 148 6.73 -18.02 4.14
CA TRP A 148 7.88 -17.84 5.03
C TRP A 148 9.22 -18.01 4.31
N ASP A 149 9.28 -18.96 3.36
CA ASP A 149 10.54 -19.36 2.73
C ASP A 149 11.03 -18.29 1.76
N LEU A 150 10.12 -17.66 1.01
CA LEU A 150 10.48 -16.64 0.02
C LEU A 150 10.40 -15.21 0.56
N GLY A 151 9.61 -14.96 1.62
CA GLY A 151 9.40 -13.62 2.19
C GLY A 151 8.58 -12.66 1.31
N TYR A 152 7.99 -13.14 0.20
CA TYR A 152 7.13 -12.37 -0.69
C TYR A 152 6.03 -13.21 -1.33
N ILE A 153 5.04 -12.54 -1.91
CA ILE A 153 3.91 -13.15 -2.62
C ILE A 153 3.64 -12.35 -3.89
N ASP A 154 3.44 -13.04 -5.01
CA ASP A 154 3.10 -12.39 -6.26
C ASP A 154 1.58 -12.20 -6.41
N ASN A 155 1.19 -11.10 -7.04
CA ASN A 155 -0.17 -10.76 -7.45
C ASN A 155 -1.21 -10.88 -6.32
N THR A 156 -0.93 -10.24 -5.21
CA THR A 156 -1.78 -10.23 -4.00
C THR A 156 -2.24 -8.81 -3.64
N SER A 157 -2.92 -8.66 -2.50
CA SER A 157 -3.33 -7.35 -1.97
C SER A 157 -2.13 -6.48 -1.63
N ILE A 158 -2.16 -5.24 -2.08
CA ILE A 158 -1.22 -4.18 -1.71
C ILE A 158 -2.06 -2.98 -1.29
N PHE A 159 -1.82 -2.48 -0.08
CA PHE A 159 -2.51 -1.34 0.51
C PHE A 159 -1.51 -0.47 1.28
N CYS A 160 -1.80 0.79 1.46
CA CYS A 160 -1.07 1.73 2.33
C CYS A 160 0.41 1.96 2.01
N ALA A 161 1.14 0.97 1.48
CA ALA A 161 2.55 1.06 1.14
C ALA A 161 2.80 0.45 -0.25
N TYR A 162 3.03 1.31 -1.22
CA TYR A 162 3.24 0.96 -2.62
C TYR A 162 4.61 1.37 -3.09
N PHE A 163 5.10 0.65 -4.10
CA PHE A 163 6.21 1.07 -4.94
C PHE A 163 5.84 0.89 -6.40
N PHE A 164 6.26 1.81 -7.23
CA PHE A 164 5.95 1.85 -8.64
C PHE A 164 7.21 2.09 -9.48
N ASN A 165 7.25 1.47 -10.66
CA ASN A 165 8.12 1.91 -11.74
C ASN A 165 7.29 2.74 -12.73
N GLY A 166 7.42 4.06 -12.70
CA GLY A 166 6.61 4.95 -13.50
C GLY A 166 6.68 4.68 -15.00
N LYS A 167 7.83 4.23 -15.51
CA LYS A 167 8.02 3.87 -16.93
C LYS A 167 7.18 2.68 -17.38
N LYS A 168 6.77 1.81 -16.44
CA LYS A 168 6.01 0.59 -16.74
C LYS A 168 4.52 0.75 -16.54
N LEU A 169 4.10 1.81 -15.86
CA LEU A 169 2.69 2.04 -15.53
C LEU A 169 1.91 2.62 -16.72
N PRO A 170 0.58 2.39 -16.78
CA PRO A 170 -0.28 3.08 -17.75
C PRO A 170 -0.36 4.58 -17.42
N SER A 171 -0.73 5.40 -18.39
CA SER A 171 -1.07 6.80 -18.11
C SER A 171 -2.20 6.90 -17.08
N SER A 172 -2.18 7.92 -16.24
CA SER A 172 -3.26 8.15 -15.27
C SER A 172 -4.63 8.35 -15.93
N SER A 173 -4.65 8.82 -17.17
CA SER A 173 -5.87 8.96 -17.98
C SER A 173 -6.49 7.63 -18.40
N GLU A 174 -5.74 6.54 -18.35
CA GLU A 174 -6.21 5.18 -18.62
C GLU A 174 -6.75 4.47 -17.35
N LEU A 175 -6.69 5.13 -16.21
CA LEU A 175 -7.12 4.65 -14.91
C LEU A 175 -8.34 5.43 -14.42
N ASP A 176 -9.24 4.73 -13.75
CA ASP A 176 -10.40 5.32 -13.10
C ASP A 176 -10.06 5.74 -11.67
N TRP A 177 -10.14 7.03 -11.39
CA TRP A 177 -9.88 7.66 -10.09
C TRP A 177 -11.16 8.15 -9.41
N SER A 178 -12.30 7.51 -9.67
CA SER A 178 -13.60 8.01 -9.21
C SER A 178 -14.02 7.50 -7.83
N LEU A 179 -13.32 6.51 -7.23
CA LEU A 179 -13.61 6.05 -5.88
C LEU A 179 -12.89 6.93 -4.85
N GLU A 180 -13.63 7.51 -3.92
CA GLU A 180 -13.08 8.34 -2.84
C GLU A 180 -12.49 7.51 -1.69
N LEU A 181 -13.06 6.32 -1.44
CA LEU A 181 -12.56 5.33 -0.47
C LEU A 181 -12.42 3.98 -1.18
N ALA A 182 -11.56 3.10 -0.65
CA ALA A 182 -11.11 1.87 -1.29
C ALA A 182 -10.42 2.11 -2.66
N GLU A 183 -9.90 3.31 -2.84
CA GLU A 183 -9.17 3.77 -4.03
C GLU A 183 -7.90 2.93 -4.25
N ASP A 184 -7.27 2.47 -3.17
CA ASP A 184 -6.12 1.57 -3.16
C ASP A 184 -6.47 0.22 -3.79
N ALA A 185 -7.55 -0.43 -3.32
CA ALA A 185 -8.03 -1.68 -3.90
C ALA A 185 -8.44 -1.49 -5.37
N HIS A 186 -9.06 -0.36 -5.68
CA HIS A 186 -9.49 -0.03 -7.02
C HIS A 186 -8.31 0.13 -7.98
N LEU A 187 -7.28 0.87 -7.58
CA LEU A 187 -6.05 1.04 -8.35
C LEU A 187 -5.35 -0.31 -8.64
N VAL A 188 -5.11 -1.10 -7.61
CA VAL A 188 -4.45 -2.40 -7.75
C VAL A 188 -5.24 -3.35 -8.64
N LEU A 189 -6.59 -3.39 -8.53
CA LEU A 189 -7.44 -4.20 -9.41
C LEU A 189 -7.37 -3.74 -10.86
N GLN A 190 -7.31 -2.43 -11.12
CA GLN A 190 -7.17 -1.92 -12.48
C GLN A 190 -5.83 -2.33 -13.08
N LEU A 191 -4.73 -2.22 -12.33
CA LEU A 191 -3.41 -2.64 -12.79
C LEU A 191 -3.38 -4.15 -13.11
N TYR A 192 -3.93 -5.00 -12.24
CA TYR A 192 -4.03 -6.43 -12.51
C TYR A 192 -4.87 -6.75 -13.74
N ARG A 193 -6.03 -6.10 -13.90
CA ARG A 193 -6.91 -6.28 -15.06
C ARG A 193 -6.28 -5.83 -16.39
N LYS A 194 -5.27 -4.97 -16.31
CA LYS A 194 -4.44 -4.57 -17.46
C LYS A 194 -3.20 -5.46 -17.64
N GLY A 195 -3.05 -6.52 -16.83
CA GLY A 195 -1.97 -7.48 -16.94
C GLY A 195 -0.65 -7.09 -16.25
N TYR A 196 -0.62 -6.00 -15.47
CA TYR A 196 0.58 -5.61 -14.73
C TYR A 196 0.81 -6.53 -13.54
N ALA A 197 1.97 -7.16 -13.47
CA ALA A 197 2.37 -8.02 -12.37
C ALA A 197 2.87 -7.22 -11.17
N SER A 198 2.66 -7.77 -9.97
CA SER A 198 3.25 -7.24 -8.75
C SER A 198 3.92 -8.30 -7.90
N ARG A 199 4.88 -7.88 -7.07
CA ARG A 199 5.44 -8.67 -5.98
C ARG A 199 5.31 -7.92 -4.67
N CYS A 200 4.74 -8.56 -3.67
CA CYS A 200 4.42 -7.96 -2.38
C CYS A 200 5.26 -8.61 -1.28
N TRP A 201 5.91 -7.80 -0.46
CA TRP A 201 6.64 -8.27 0.70
C TRP A 201 5.72 -8.93 1.74
N ASP A 202 6.11 -10.10 2.22
CA ASP A 202 5.51 -10.84 3.34
C ASP A 202 6.44 -10.92 4.54
N LYS A 203 7.75 -10.73 4.33
CA LYS A 203 8.77 -10.55 5.37
C LYS A 203 8.71 -9.14 5.95
N PHE A 204 8.92 -8.13 5.15
CA PHE A 204 8.79 -6.73 5.54
C PHE A 204 7.35 -6.29 5.39
N THR A 205 6.76 -5.86 6.48
CA THR A 205 5.34 -5.52 6.56
C THR A 205 5.15 -4.25 7.38
N TYR A 206 3.94 -3.74 7.43
CA TYR A 206 3.61 -2.59 8.25
C TYR A 206 2.48 -2.88 9.23
N LEU A 207 2.45 -2.10 10.29
CA LEU A 207 1.35 -1.97 11.23
C LEU A 207 0.77 -0.58 11.09
N THR A 208 -0.54 -0.48 11.17
CA THR A 208 -1.27 0.78 11.25
C THR A 208 -2.35 0.65 12.30
N ASP A 209 -2.61 1.73 13.00
CA ASP A 209 -3.75 1.88 13.88
C ASP A 209 -4.90 2.50 13.09
N GLN A 210 -5.84 1.69 12.63
CA GLN A 210 -6.92 2.06 11.71
C GLN A 210 -7.87 3.17 12.25
N PHE A 211 -7.75 3.56 13.52
CA PHE A 211 -8.64 4.51 14.19
C PHE A 211 -7.90 5.68 14.84
N GLN A 212 -6.73 6.05 14.31
CA GLN A 212 -6.01 7.25 14.78
C GLN A 212 -6.72 8.52 14.30
N ASP A 213 -6.65 9.58 15.10
CA ASP A 213 -7.13 10.90 14.73
C ASP A 213 -6.38 11.43 13.50
N GLY A 214 -7.08 12.17 12.65
CA GLY A 214 -6.53 12.72 11.42
C GLY A 214 -6.70 11.83 10.18
N GLY A 215 -6.17 12.28 9.05
CA GLY A 215 -6.29 11.60 7.77
C GLY A 215 -7.74 11.34 7.35
N CYS A 216 -7.99 10.24 6.67
CA CYS A 216 -9.34 9.85 6.24
C CYS A 216 -10.31 9.56 7.41
N ASN A 217 -9.81 9.31 8.61
CA ASN A 217 -10.65 9.02 9.77
C ASN A 217 -11.44 10.24 10.27
N THR A 218 -11.06 11.44 9.88
CA THR A 218 -11.81 12.68 10.21
C THR A 218 -13.20 12.74 9.58
N PHE A 219 -13.42 12.01 8.49
CA PHE A 219 -14.68 12.03 7.74
C PHE A 219 -15.22 10.65 7.34
N ARG A 220 -14.45 9.57 7.59
CA ARG A 220 -14.87 8.22 7.23
C ARG A 220 -15.86 7.66 8.27
N THR A 221 -17.05 7.31 7.81
CA THR A 221 -18.03 6.54 8.59
C THR A 221 -18.06 5.08 8.14
N ILE A 222 -18.72 4.22 8.94
CA ILE A 222 -18.98 2.81 8.54
C ILE A 222 -19.91 2.77 7.32
N HIS A 223 -20.85 3.72 7.23
CA HIS A 223 -21.71 3.83 6.05
C HIS A 223 -20.92 4.16 4.79
N ASP A 224 -19.95 5.08 4.88
CA ASP A 224 -19.07 5.41 3.76
C ASP A 224 -18.20 4.22 3.34
N THR A 225 -17.70 3.46 4.31
CA THR A 225 -16.95 2.23 4.06
C THR A 225 -17.83 1.19 3.34
N ASN A 226 -19.06 0.96 3.79
CA ASN A 226 -19.98 0.05 3.12
C ASN A 226 -20.32 0.50 1.70
N ARG A 227 -20.59 1.81 1.52
CA ARG A 227 -20.86 2.41 0.21
C ARG A 227 -19.66 2.23 -0.74
N SER A 228 -18.45 2.45 -0.26
CA SER A 228 -17.24 2.27 -1.08
C SER A 228 -17.03 0.81 -1.48
N HIS A 229 -17.35 -0.14 -0.61
CA HIS A 229 -17.33 -1.56 -0.96
C HIS A 229 -18.39 -1.90 -2.02
N GLU A 230 -19.60 -1.32 -1.95
CA GLU A 230 -20.63 -1.48 -2.99
C GLU A 230 -20.16 -0.94 -4.33
N GLN A 231 -19.57 0.24 -4.35
CA GLN A 231 -18.99 0.84 -5.55
C GLN A 231 -17.85 -0.01 -6.12
N LEU A 232 -16.98 -0.54 -5.26
CA LEU A 232 -15.89 -1.42 -5.68
C LEU A 232 -16.42 -2.71 -6.32
N ILE A 233 -17.49 -3.30 -5.78
CA ILE A 233 -18.18 -4.47 -6.37
C ILE A 233 -18.78 -4.11 -7.73
N GLN A 234 -19.44 -2.95 -7.86
CA GLN A 234 -20.03 -2.50 -9.12
C GLN A 234 -18.98 -2.32 -10.23
N LYS A 235 -17.78 -1.77 -9.87
CA LYS A 235 -16.67 -1.58 -10.81
C LYS A 235 -15.92 -2.88 -11.15
N HIS A 236 -15.94 -3.85 -10.23
CA HIS A 236 -15.18 -5.10 -10.37
C HIS A 236 -16.02 -6.35 -10.05
N PRO A 237 -17.23 -6.55 -10.61
CA PRO A 237 -18.18 -7.58 -10.20
C PRO A 237 -17.65 -9.01 -10.36
N LYS A 238 -16.70 -9.22 -11.26
CA LYS A 238 -16.05 -10.51 -11.50
C LYS A 238 -15.05 -10.89 -10.40
N TYR A 239 -14.50 -9.90 -9.70
CA TYR A 239 -13.36 -10.07 -8.79
C TYR A 239 -13.66 -9.71 -7.35
N VAL A 240 -14.66 -8.89 -7.09
CA VAL A 240 -15.05 -8.41 -5.75
C VAL A 240 -16.45 -8.90 -5.41
N LYS A 241 -16.61 -9.47 -4.22
CA LYS A 241 -17.90 -9.99 -3.73
C LYS A 241 -18.02 -9.77 -2.23
N TRP A 242 -19.25 -9.63 -1.75
CA TRP A 242 -19.54 -9.72 -0.33
C TRP A 242 -19.16 -11.10 0.22
N THR A 243 -18.58 -11.14 1.43
CA THR A 243 -18.29 -12.43 2.11
C THR A 243 -19.50 -13.01 2.81
N GLY A 244 -20.53 -12.23 3.06
CA GLY A 244 -21.65 -12.55 3.97
C GLY A 244 -21.30 -12.34 5.45
N GLU A 245 -20.06 -11.95 5.76
CA GLU A 245 -19.63 -11.60 7.11
C GLU A 245 -19.69 -10.08 7.32
N SER A 246 -19.96 -9.67 8.57
CA SER A 246 -19.83 -8.29 9.02
C SER A 246 -19.04 -8.23 10.32
N LYS A 247 -18.55 -7.02 10.65
CA LYS A 247 -18.01 -6.68 11.95
C LYS A 247 -18.82 -5.51 12.48
N THR A 248 -19.50 -5.70 13.59
CA THR A 248 -20.25 -4.61 14.23
C THR A 248 -19.27 -3.67 14.94
N ILE A 249 -19.34 -2.39 14.62
CA ILE A 249 -18.57 -1.31 15.23
C ILE A 249 -19.59 -0.21 15.57
N ASP A 250 -19.64 0.20 16.83
CA ASP A 250 -20.59 1.22 17.34
C ASP A 250 -22.06 0.96 16.94
N GLY A 251 -22.47 -0.32 16.96
CA GLY A 251 -23.83 -0.75 16.63
C GLY A 251 -24.14 -0.80 15.12
N ILE A 252 -23.19 -0.49 14.25
CA ILE A 252 -23.37 -0.53 12.79
C ILE A 252 -22.53 -1.65 12.20
N ASP A 253 -23.12 -2.44 11.30
CA ASP A 253 -22.44 -3.54 10.63
C ASP A 253 -21.58 -3.04 9.47
N MET A 254 -20.26 -3.17 9.64
CA MET A 254 -19.29 -3.03 8.56
C MET A 254 -19.21 -4.33 7.78
N LYS A 255 -19.74 -4.33 6.57
CA LYS A 255 -19.74 -5.49 5.67
C LYS A 255 -18.35 -5.74 5.09
N LYS A 256 -17.95 -7.02 5.00
CA LYS A 256 -16.65 -7.39 4.45
C LYS A 256 -16.75 -7.79 2.98
N VAL A 257 -15.75 -7.41 2.20
CA VAL A 257 -15.57 -7.86 0.82
C VAL A 257 -14.42 -8.85 0.70
N ARG A 258 -14.54 -9.76 -0.25
CA ARG A 258 -13.48 -10.65 -0.70
C ARG A 258 -13.05 -10.24 -2.09
N ILE A 259 -11.75 -10.08 -2.29
CA ILE A 259 -11.16 -9.69 -3.57
C ILE A 259 -10.30 -10.84 -4.12
N SER A 260 -10.50 -11.16 -5.38
CA SER A 260 -9.79 -12.24 -6.09
C SER A 260 -8.65 -11.67 -6.95
N TRP A 261 -7.57 -11.20 -6.28
CA TRP A 261 -6.44 -10.50 -6.88
C TRP A 261 -5.77 -11.28 -8.01
N ASN A 262 -5.32 -12.50 -7.72
CA ASN A 262 -4.63 -13.35 -8.69
C ASN A 262 -5.53 -13.71 -9.89
N LYS A 263 -6.86 -13.81 -9.68
CA LYS A 263 -7.80 -13.99 -10.78
C LYS A 263 -7.85 -12.76 -11.69
N ALA A 264 -7.88 -11.55 -11.10
CA ALA A 264 -7.86 -10.31 -11.86
C ALA A 264 -6.60 -10.20 -12.73
N TYR A 265 -5.44 -10.54 -12.17
CA TYR A 265 -4.17 -10.58 -12.91
C TYR A 265 -4.18 -11.62 -14.05
N LYS A 266 -4.58 -12.86 -13.77
CA LYS A 266 -4.62 -13.91 -14.79
C LYS A 266 -5.55 -13.56 -15.96
N ASP A 267 -6.71 -12.99 -15.65
CA ASP A 267 -7.65 -12.56 -16.70
C ASP A 267 -7.09 -11.38 -17.51
N GLY A 268 -6.32 -10.48 -16.87
CA GLY A 268 -5.62 -9.39 -17.55
C GLY A 268 -4.54 -9.86 -18.51
N GLN A 269 -3.81 -10.93 -18.16
CA GLN A 269 -2.81 -11.53 -19.05
C GLN A 269 -3.45 -12.14 -20.31
N VAL A 270 -4.61 -12.79 -20.20
CA VAL A 270 -5.33 -13.36 -21.35
C VAL A 270 -5.88 -12.25 -22.26
N GLY A 271 -6.46 -11.19 -21.68
CA GLY A 271 -6.98 -10.05 -22.46
C GLY A 271 -5.90 -9.31 -23.24
N SER A 272 -4.69 -9.19 -22.69
CA SER A 272 -3.55 -8.61 -23.41
C SER A 272 -3.06 -9.48 -24.59
N LEU A 273 -3.19 -10.80 -24.49
CA LEU A 273 -2.84 -11.72 -25.57
C LEU A 273 -3.85 -11.66 -26.72
N ASP A 274 -5.14 -11.49 -26.42
CA ASP A 274 -6.19 -11.38 -27.44
C ASP A 274 -6.08 -10.11 -28.29
N GLU A 275 -5.45 -9.03 -27.78
CA GLU A 275 -5.15 -7.80 -28.53
C GLU A 275 -3.98 -8.00 -29.52
N PHE A 276 -3.06 -8.94 -29.25
CA PHE A 276 -1.93 -9.25 -30.15
C PHE A 276 -2.28 -10.26 -31.27
N ILE A 277 -3.42 -10.93 -31.17
CA ILE A 277 -3.87 -11.95 -32.13
C ILE A 277 -4.86 -11.36 -33.17
N LYS A 278 -5.29 -10.14 -33.01
CA LYS A 278 -6.11 -9.37 -33.96
C LYS A 278 -5.27 -8.48 -34.87
#